data_a5a4d1958e4732c89bdc2901d5c19516
#
_entry.id   a5a4d1958e4732c89bdc2901d5c19516
#
_cell.length_a   1.000
_cell.length_b   1.000
_cell.length_c   1.000
_cell.angle_alpha   90.00
_cell.angle_beta   90.00
_cell.angle_gamma   90.00
#
_symmetry.space_group_name_H-M   'P 1'
#
loop_
_entity.id
_entity.type
_entity.pdbx_description
1 polymer ?
#
loop_
_entity_poly.entity_id
_entity_poly.type
_entity_poly.pdbx_seq_one_letter_code
_entity_poly.pdbx_strand_id
1 'polypeptide(L)'
;AAGRWLAGHRPRAVGGETIAFEHLAPGQGHATLPVHRILLVESGVNIVETMKLDELLDSGVREFTLVLNPLPVVGATGAPVRPLALLPDPGPAPGAPAPPAPPGGSAATDGPRTDGGNRS
;
A
#
# COMPACT_ATOMS: atom_id res chain seq x y z
N ALA A 1 -2.28 -24.36 7.88
CA ALA A 1 -1.49 -24.45 6.62
C ALA A 1 -1.35 -23.08 5.95
N ALA A 2 -2.44 -22.37 5.60
CA ALA A 2 -2.39 -21.10 4.85
C ALA A 2 -1.57 -19.99 5.54
N GLY A 3 -1.77 -19.74 6.85
CA GLY A 3 -1.02 -18.72 7.58
C GLY A 3 0.50 -18.89 7.53
N ARG A 4 1.00 -20.13 7.64
CA ARG A 4 2.44 -20.42 7.52
C ARG A 4 2.95 -20.25 6.09
N TRP A 5 2.15 -20.56 5.11
CA TRP A 5 2.47 -20.32 3.71
C TRP A 5 2.60 -18.83 3.42
N LEU A 6 1.64 -18.01 3.86
CA LEU A 6 1.71 -16.55 3.75
C LEU A 6 2.95 -15.99 4.46
N ALA A 7 3.19 -16.41 5.70
CA ALA A 7 4.36 -15.99 6.47
C ALA A 7 5.69 -16.30 5.75
N GLY A 8 5.76 -17.45 5.08
CA GLY A 8 6.95 -17.86 4.29
C GLY A 8 7.29 -16.88 3.15
N HIS A 9 6.33 -16.17 2.60
CA HIS A 9 6.54 -15.12 1.58
C HIS A 9 6.98 -13.78 2.17
N ARG A 10 6.93 -13.62 3.49
CA ARG A 10 7.32 -12.41 4.21
C ARG A 10 6.68 -11.11 3.68
N PRO A 11 5.36 -11.07 3.41
CA PRO A 11 4.70 -9.84 3.01
C PRO A 11 4.74 -8.82 4.16
N ARG A 12 4.59 -7.54 3.86
CA ARG A 12 4.43 -6.49 4.88
C ARG A 12 3.05 -6.54 5.54
N ALA A 13 2.05 -6.88 4.75
CA ALA A 13 0.67 -7.03 5.19
C ALA A 13 -0.05 -8.05 4.33
N VAL A 14 -1.11 -8.59 4.87
CA VAL A 14 -2.13 -9.38 4.16
C VAL A 14 -3.49 -8.77 4.44
N GLY A 15 -4.43 -8.92 3.52
CA GLY A 15 -5.75 -8.34 3.71
C GLY A 15 -6.85 -9.17 3.07
N GLY A 16 -8.08 -8.95 3.53
CA GLY A 16 -9.25 -9.63 3.01
C GLY A 16 -10.56 -8.97 3.47
N GLU A 17 -11.66 -9.44 2.91
CA GLU A 17 -13.00 -8.92 3.22
C GLU A 17 -13.58 -9.52 4.49
N THR A 18 -13.01 -10.62 4.99
CA THR A 18 -13.51 -11.31 6.17
C THR A 18 -13.26 -10.51 7.45
N ILE A 19 -14.13 -10.72 8.44
CA ILE A 19 -14.08 -10.01 9.73
C ILE A 19 -12.81 -10.37 10.52
N ALA A 20 -12.31 -11.59 10.39
CA ALA A 20 -11.25 -12.08 11.27
C ALA A 20 -10.02 -12.61 10.54
N PHE A 21 -9.93 -12.56 9.22
CA PHE A 21 -8.85 -13.18 8.45
C PHE A 21 -8.48 -14.61 8.94
N GLU A 22 -9.46 -15.32 9.46
CA GLU A 22 -9.36 -16.65 10.08
C GLU A 22 -10.47 -17.55 9.58
N HIS A 23 -10.21 -18.85 9.59
CA HIS A 23 -11.29 -19.83 9.54
C HIS A 23 -11.78 -20.11 10.96
N LEU A 24 -12.94 -19.57 11.30
CA LEU A 24 -13.59 -19.83 12.59
C LEU A 24 -14.52 -21.03 12.43
N ALA A 25 -14.13 -22.17 12.96
CA ALA A 25 -15.01 -23.34 12.96
C ALA A 25 -16.21 -23.11 13.89
N PRO A 26 -17.41 -23.65 13.57
CA PRO A 26 -18.57 -23.53 14.42
C PRO A 26 -18.27 -23.95 15.87
N GLY A 27 -18.64 -23.11 16.83
CA GLY A 27 -18.44 -23.35 18.26
C GLY A 27 -17.07 -23.03 18.84
N GLN A 28 -16.07 -22.67 18.03
CA GLN A 28 -14.74 -22.35 18.55
C GLN A 28 -14.56 -20.90 19.02
N GLY A 29 -15.42 -19.98 18.58
CA GLY A 29 -15.30 -18.56 18.94
C GLY A 29 -13.94 -17.97 18.58
N HIS A 30 -13.63 -16.78 19.15
CA HIS A 30 -12.38 -16.06 18.93
C HIS A 30 -11.25 -16.44 19.92
N ALA A 31 -11.44 -17.49 20.72
CA ALA A 31 -10.46 -17.87 21.73
C ALA A 31 -9.12 -18.37 21.14
N THR A 32 -9.14 -18.88 19.92
CA THR A 32 -7.95 -19.37 19.22
C THR A 32 -7.92 -18.76 17.82
N LEU A 33 -6.98 -17.87 17.58
CA LEU A 33 -6.76 -17.22 16.29
C LEU A 33 -5.36 -17.63 15.76
N PRO A 34 -5.20 -18.87 15.28
CA PRO A 34 -3.89 -19.40 14.90
C PRO A 34 -3.23 -18.63 13.75
N VAL A 35 -3.98 -18.08 12.81
CA VAL A 35 -3.41 -17.30 11.71
C VAL A 35 -2.94 -15.94 12.21
N HIS A 36 -3.70 -15.28 13.08
CA HIS A 36 -3.26 -14.03 13.75
C HIS A 36 -1.95 -14.25 14.50
N ARG A 37 -1.85 -15.30 15.29
CA ARG A 37 -0.64 -15.62 16.02
C ARG A 37 0.55 -15.80 15.07
N ILE A 38 0.40 -16.60 14.02
CA ILE A 38 1.47 -16.87 13.05
C ILE A 38 1.88 -15.58 12.32
N LEU A 39 0.93 -14.78 11.86
CA LEU A 39 1.22 -13.59 11.07
C LEU A 39 1.70 -12.43 11.94
N LEU A 40 0.91 -12.00 12.93
CA LEU A 40 1.23 -10.81 13.73
C LEU A 40 2.37 -11.07 14.71
N VAL A 41 2.31 -12.18 15.48
CA VAL A 41 3.22 -12.40 16.60
C VAL A 41 4.51 -13.09 16.16
N GLU A 42 4.40 -14.17 15.40
CA GLU A 42 5.56 -14.98 15.03
C GLU A 42 6.31 -14.40 13.82
N SER A 43 5.61 -13.66 12.92
CA SER A 43 6.17 -13.23 11.64
C SER A 43 6.20 -11.72 11.41
N GLY A 44 5.55 -10.92 12.26
CA GLY A 44 5.51 -9.46 12.11
C GLY A 44 4.77 -8.97 10.86
N VAL A 45 3.83 -9.78 10.35
CA VAL A 45 3.01 -9.47 9.17
C VAL A 45 1.71 -8.84 9.63
N ASN A 46 1.42 -7.62 9.18
CA ASN A 46 0.17 -6.95 9.51
C ASN A 46 -1.03 -7.60 8.82
N ILE A 47 -2.20 -7.53 9.45
CA ILE A 47 -3.47 -8.02 8.91
C ILE A 47 -4.41 -6.83 8.70
N VAL A 48 -5.03 -6.74 7.54
CA VAL A 48 -6.08 -5.75 7.21
C VAL A 48 -7.38 -6.52 6.96
N GLU A 49 -8.38 -6.26 7.78
CA GLU A 49 -9.65 -6.98 7.76
C GLU A 49 -10.79 -6.11 7.23
N THR A 50 -11.92 -6.72 6.92
CA THR A 50 -13.14 -6.02 6.48
C THR A 50 -12.93 -5.05 5.32
N MET A 51 -12.02 -5.39 4.41
CA MET A 51 -11.81 -4.61 3.20
C MET A 51 -13.00 -4.75 2.26
N LYS A 52 -13.26 -3.72 1.47
CA LYS A 52 -14.16 -3.79 0.34
C LYS A 52 -13.33 -3.84 -0.95
N LEU A 53 -13.36 -4.97 -1.63
CA LEU A 53 -12.47 -5.25 -2.76
C LEU A 53 -13.19 -5.30 -4.13
N ASP A 54 -14.52 -5.13 -4.16
CA ASP A 54 -15.31 -5.23 -5.38
C ASP A 54 -14.78 -4.36 -6.52
N GLU A 55 -14.57 -3.06 -6.26
CA GLU A 55 -14.11 -2.10 -7.28
C GLU A 55 -12.70 -2.45 -7.79
N LEU A 56 -11.82 -2.93 -6.90
CA LEU A 56 -10.49 -3.37 -7.28
C LEU A 56 -10.55 -4.63 -8.14
N LEU A 57 -11.43 -5.56 -7.78
CA LEU A 57 -11.64 -6.79 -8.53
C LEU A 57 -12.19 -6.48 -9.93
N ASP A 58 -13.19 -5.61 -10.02
CA ASP A 58 -13.82 -5.19 -11.28
C ASP A 58 -12.83 -4.47 -12.21
N SER A 59 -11.84 -3.77 -11.65
CA SER A 59 -10.77 -3.14 -12.44
C SER A 59 -9.89 -4.13 -13.19
N GLY A 60 -9.87 -5.40 -12.78
CA GLY A 60 -9.01 -6.45 -13.35
C GLY A 60 -7.52 -6.27 -13.05
N VAL A 61 -7.13 -5.19 -12.36
CA VAL A 61 -5.74 -4.90 -12.00
C VAL A 61 -5.29 -5.82 -10.87
N ARG A 62 -4.12 -6.42 -11.02
CA ARG A 62 -3.55 -7.35 -10.03
C ARG A 62 -2.34 -6.80 -9.28
N GLU A 63 -1.72 -5.78 -9.83
CA GLU A 63 -0.56 -5.12 -9.23
C GLU A 63 -0.80 -3.62 -9.20
N PHE A 64 -0.65 -3.02 -8.02
CA PHE A 64 -0.92 -1.60 -7.79
C PHE A 64 -0.11 -1.11 -6.58
N THR A 65 0.03 0.19 -6.44
CA THR A 65 0.62 0.76 -5.22
C THR A 65 -0.45 0.83 -4.13
N LEU A 66 -0.25 0.10 -3.04
CA LEU A 66 -1.12 0.15 -1.87
C LEU A 66 -0.61 1.19 -0.87
N VAL A 67 -1.46 2.15 -0.53
CA VAL A 67 -1.20 3.12 0.53
C VAL A 67 -2.01 2.73 1.77
N LEU A 68 -1.32 2.47 2.88
CA LEU A 68 -1.89 2.17 4.19
C LEU A 68 -1.41 3.24 5.17
N ASN A 69 -2.33 3.98 5.76
CA ASN A 69 -2.03 4.99 6.76
C ASN A 69 -3.00 4.83 7.96
N PRO A 70 -2.72 3.88 8.87
CA PRO A 70 -3.55 3.66 10.05
C PRO A 70 -3.46 4.84 11.02
N LEU A 71 -4.51 5.06 11.81
CA LEU A 71 -4.47 6.05 12.89
C LEU A 71 -3.41 5.66 13.93
N PRO A 72 -2.53 6.60 14.35
CA PRO A 72 -1.50 6.33 15.35
C PRO A 72 -2.10 6.34 16.76
N VAL A 73 -2.76 5.25 17.15
CA VAL A 73 -3.38 5.12 18.47
C VAL A 73 -2.39 4.49 19.44
N VAL A 74 -1.93 5.27 20.42
CA VAL A 74 -0.96 4.82 21.42
C VAL A 74 -1.53 3.71 22.28
N GLY A 75 -0.81 2.59 22.40
CA GLY A 75 -1.21 1.43 23.20
C GLY A 75 -2.26 0.53 22.56
N ALA A 76 -2.76 0.85 21.39
CA ALA A 76 -3.70 -0.01 20.65
C ALA A 76 -2.97 -1.11 19.89
N THR A 77 -3.61 -2.27 19.80
CA THR A 77 -3.12 -3.42 18.98
C THR A 77 -3.60 -3.37 17.53
N GLY A 78 -4.49 -2.44 17.22
CA GLY A 78 -5.04 -2.19 15.88
C GLY A 78 -5.64 -0.80 15.80
N ALA A 79 -5.85 -0.32 14.58
CA ALA A 79 -6.45 0.98 14.33
C ALA A 79 -7.24 0.97 13.02
N PRO A 80 -8.26 1.84 12.90
CA PRO A 80 -8.93 2.05 11.62
C PRO A 80 -7.94 2.51 10.55
N VAL A 81 -8.09 1.98 9.34
CA VAL A 81 -7.31 2.38 8.18
C VAL A 81 -8.22 2.49 6.96
N ARG A 82 -7.94 3.43 6.09
CA ARG A 82 -8.53 3.51 4.76
C ARG A 82 -7.47 3.13 3.72
N PRO A 83 -7.47 1.89 3.23
CA PRO A 83 -6.57 1.48 2.17
C PRO A 83 -6.88 2.23 0.87
N LEU A 84 -5.85 2.66 0.15
CA LEU A 84 -5.98 3.24 -1.18
C LEU A 84 -5.14 2.43 -2.15
N ALA A 85 -5.77 1.94 -3.22
CA ALA A 85 -5.08 1.32 -4.33
C ALA A 85 -4.85 2.36 -5.43
N LEU A 86 -3.60 2.71 -5.69
CA LEU A 86 -3.22 3.57 -6.81
C LEU A 86 -2.98 2.65 -8.00
N LEU A 87 -3.92 2.65 -8.92
CA LEU A 87 -3.85 1.82 -10.12
C LEU A 87 -2.86 2.44 -11.12
N PRO A 88 -2.20 1.62 -11.95
CA PRO A 88 -1.39 2.14 -13.04
C PRO A 88 -2.28 2.94 -13.99
N ASP A 89 -1.71 4.01 -14.55
CA ASP A 89 -2.41 4.82 -15.55
C ASP A 89 -2.73 3.92 -16.76
N PRO A 90 -3.99 3.82 -17.19
CA PRO A 90 -4.34 3.06 -18.39
C PRO A 90 -3.72 3.65 -19.67
N GLY A 91 -3.06 4.79 -19.59
CA GLY A 91 -2.57 5.53 -20.74
C GLY A 91 -3.71 6.22 -21.52
N PRO A 92 -3.37 6.99 -22.54
CA PRO A 92 -4.37 7.64 -23.37
C PRO A 92 -5.20 6.58 -24.12
N ALA A 93 -6.51 6.78 -24.14
CA ALA A 93 -7.40 5.94 -24.95
C ALA A 93 -6.95 5.91 -26.42
N PRO A 94 -7.10 4.80 -27.14
CA PRO A 94 -6.78 4.74 -28.56
C PRO A 94 -7.46 5.90 -29.31
N GLY A 95 -6.66 6.78 -29.96
CA GLY A 95 -7.16 7.96 -30.67
C GLY A 95 -7.36 9.22 -29.85
N ALA A 96 -7.03 9.22 -28.56
CA ALA A 96 -7.04 10.45 -27.77
C ALA A 96 -5.93 11.41 -28.26
N PRO A 97 -6.19 12.73 -28.35
CA PRO A 97 -5.16 13.70 -28.66
C PRO A 97 -4.08 13.71 -27.57
N ALA A 98 -2.83 13.90 -27.96
CA ALA A 98 -1.73 13.98 -27.02
C ALA A 98 -2.00 15.10 -25.98
N PRO A 99 -1.68 14.86 -24.70
CA PRO A 99 -1.81 15.89 -23.69
C PRO A 99 -0.94 17.11 -24.05
N PRO A 100 -1.37 18.33 -23.72
CA PRO A 100 -0.57 19.53 -23.96
C PRO A 100 0.78 19.39 -23.25
N ALA A 101 1.84 19.82 -23.92
CA ALA A 101 3.16 19.85 -23.32
C ALA A 101 3.12 20.64 -22.01
N PRO A 102 3.85 20.23 -20.96
CA PRO A 102 3.94 20.98 -19.73
C PRO A 102 4.43 22.40 -20.03
N PRO A 103 3.91 23.44 -19.36
CA PRO A 103 4.38 24.80 -19.54
C PRO A 103 5.89 24.81 -19.36
N GLY A 104 6.62 25.29 -20.38
CA GLY A 104 8.07 25.29 -20.40
C GLY A 104 8.60 25.98 -19.15
N GLY A 105 9.30 25.21 -18.32
CA GLY A 105 10.06 25.78 -17.21
C GLY A 105 11.07 26.76 -17.82
N SER A 106 10.98 28.03 -17.46
CA SER A 106 11.95 29.05 -17.81
C SER A 106 13.35 28.54 -17.46
N ALA A 107 14.19 28.33 -18.48
CA ALA A 107 15.56 28.03 -18.26
C ALA A 107 16.18 29.17 -17.46
N ALA A 108 16.54 28.90 -16.21
CA ALA A 108 17.34 29.78 -15.42
C ALA A 108 18.67 29.93 -16.18
N THR A 109 18.89 31.12 -16.77
CA THR A 109 20.18 31.47 -17.37
C THR A 109 21.21 31.54 -16.24
N ASP A 110 22.07 30.56 -16.20
CA ASP A 110 23.23 30.53 -15.32
C ASP A 110 24.17 31.67 -15.79
N GLY A 111 24.15 32.79 -15.06
CA GLY A 111 25.03 33.91 -15.30
C GLY A 111 26.48 33.53 -15.01
N PRO A 112 27.46 34.13 -15.72
CA PRO A 112 28.86 33.74 -15.57
C PRO A 112 29.35 34.06 -14.14
N ARG A 113 29.91 33.06 -13.49
CA ARG A 113 30.63 33.21 -12.20
C ARG A 113 31.87 34.02 -12.43
N THR A 114 31.91 35.23 -11.93
CA THR A 114 33.14 36.01 -11.87
C THR A 114 34.04 35.44 -10.78
N ASP A 115 35.13 34.85 -11.22
CA ASP A 115 36.23 34.38 -10.38
C ASP A 115 36.96 35.61 -9.80
N GLY A 116 36.73 35.90 -8.52
CA GLY A 116 37.37 36.96 -7.76
C GLY A 116 38.65 36.42 -7.11
N GLY A 117 39.77 36.47 -7.86
CA GLY A 117 41.08 36.21 -7.29
C GLY A 117 41.41 37.19 -6.18
N ASN A 118 41.70 36.71 -4.99
CA ASN A 118 42.37 37.47 -3.94
C ASN A 118 43.79 36.96 -3.78
N ARG A 119 44.75 37.81 -4.22
CA ARG A 119 46.14 37.70 -3.82
C ARG A 119 46.40 38.75 -2.74
N SER A 120 46.81 38.34 -1.60
CA SER A 120 47.81 38.96 -0.72
C SER A 120 47.90 38.14 0.57
#